data_dae8ad794ca6501bd6da4c430c080c38
#
_entry.id   dae8ad794ca6501bd6da4c430c080c38
#
_cell.length_a   1.000
_cell.length_b   1.000
_cell.length_c   1.000
_cell.angle_alpha   90.00
_cell.angle_beta   90.00
_cell.angle_gamma   90.00
#
_symmetry.space_group_name_H-M   'P 1'
#
loop_
_entity.id
_entity.type
_entity.pdbx_description
1 polymer ?
#
loop_
_entity_poly.entity_id
_entity_poly.type
_entity_poly.pdbx_seq_one_letter_code
_entity_poly.pdbx_strand_id
1 'polypeptide(L)'
;MSGRIALVVLSLGLAACQSPNPYTASSMPMPAAPAQAANTLDLSAYPAPPRDYGRYQSWGWLNGRLPIGSSWADSAQIAEAVSNALDQRGLRPAQPNRAPDLWVSADLHTEKRLRQVQDDYGYGAGYAGVYGDRYSRYGNGYGMYNTVPIVRTYEVEVMVVRLNLYDGKTGEPVWSSSAETSSKGSLSERSDALRESLNKAAQAYPPH
;
A
#
# COMPACT_ATOMS: atom_id res chain seq x y z
N MET A 1 -43.60 -57.50 21.32
CA MET A 1 -42.99 -56.42 22.18
C MET A 1 -41.56 -56.03 21.72
N SER A 2 -41.16 -56.36 20.47
CA SER A 2 -39.75 -56.18 20.04
C SER A 2 -39.48 -54.94 19.16
N GLY A 3 -40.51 -54.12 18.83
CA GLY A 3 -40.36 -52.97 17.91
C GLY A 3 -40.05 -51.59 18.59
N ARG A 4 -40.13 -51.52 19.92
CA ARG A 4 -39.95 -50.26 20.64
C ARG A 4 -38.52 -50.02 21.16
N ILE A 5 -37.71 -51.05 21.19
CA ILE A 5 -36.30 -50.99 21.71
C ILE A 5 -35.36 -50.55 20.57
N ALA A 6 -35.66 -50.83 19.31
CA ALA A 6 -34.81 -50.45 18.18
C ALA A 6 -34.81 -48.92 17.89
N LEU A 7 -35.86 -48.21 18.27
CA LEU A 7 -36.02 -46.77 18.02
C LEU A 7 -35.27 -45.87 19.03
N VAL A 8 -34.98 -46.43 20.24
CA VAL A 8 -34.28 -45.72 21.31
C VAL A 8 -32.75 -45.74 21.12
N VAL A 9 -32.24 -46.78 20.43
CA VAL A 9 -30.78 -46.91 20.20
C VAL A 9 -30.29 -46.02 19.08
N LEU A 10 -31.16 -45.65 18.13
CA LEU A 10 -30.79 -44.80 16.99
C LEU A 10 -30.74 -43.32 17.32
N SER A 11 -31.35 -42.88 18.45
CA SER A 11 -31.39 -41.49 18.86
C SER A 11 -30.18 -41.03 19.73
N LEU A 12 -29.37 -41.98 20.21
CA LEU A 12 -28.19 -41.65 21.03
C LEU A 12 -26.92 -41.41 20.23
N GLY A 13 -26.92 -41.64 18.91
CA GLY A 13 -25.73 -41.51 18.05
C GLY A 13 -25.45 -40.11 17.51
N LEU A 14 -26.40 -39.15 17.64
CA LEU A 14 -26.27 -37.82 17.04
C LEU A 14 -25.80 -36.71 17.98
N ALA A 15 -25.55 -37.04 19.26
CA ALA A 15 -25.14 -36.02 20.25
C ALA A 15 -23.61 -35.85 20.40
N ALA A 16 -22.79 -36.55 19.61
CA ALA A 16 -21.36 -36.62 19.86
C ALA A 16 -20.49 -35.62 19.05
N CYS A 17 -21.08 -34.67 18.32
CA CYS A 17 -20.29 -33.73 17.51
C CYS A 17 -20.53 -32.25 17.83
N GLN A 18 -20.87 -31.93 19.09
CA GLN A 18 -20.87 -30.50 19.52
C GLN A 18 -19.74 -30.28 20.51
N SER A 19 -18.51 -30.44 20.06
CA SER A 19 -17.40 -29.79 20.75
C SER A 19 -17.60 -28.29 20.65
N PRO A 20 -17.59 -27.51 21.75
CA PRO A 20 -17.64 -26.06 21.65
C PRO A 20 -16.44 -25.62 20.81
N ASN A 21 -16.71 -24.91 19.73
CA ASN A 21 -15.67 -24.38 18.86
C ASN A 21 -14.80 -23.41 19.68
N PRO A 22 -13.52 -23.73 19.98
CA PRO A 22 -12.68 -22.85 20.79
C PRO A 22 -12.38 -21.49 20.09
N TYR A 23 -12.80 -21.35 18.83
CA TYR A 23 -12.63 -20.11 18.02
C TYR A 23 -13.93 -19.32 17.84
N THR A 24 -14.98 -19.57 18.60
CA THR A 24 -16.10 -18.63 18.64
C THR A 24 -15.59 -17.34 19.24
N ALA A 25 -15.38 -16.35 18.35
CA ALA A 25 -15.03 -15.01 18.78
C ALA A 25 -16.10 -14.50 19.74
N SER A 26 -15.70 -14.12 20.93
CA SER A 26 -16.56 -13.47 21.90
C SER A 26 -17.08 -12.17 21.24
N SER A 27 -18.37 -12.08 20.97
CA SER A 27 -19.01 -10.89 20.45
C SER A 27 -19.30 -9.85 21.54
N MET A 28 -18.47 -9.81 22.59
CA MET A 28 -18.56 -8.71 23.54
C MET A 28 -18.20 -7.41 22.83
N PRO A 29 -19.06 -6.40 22.83
CA PRO A 29 -18.71 -5.10 22.25
C PRO A 29 -17.47 -4.59 22.99
N MET A 30 -16.48 -4.13 22.21
CA MET A 30 -15.32 -3.47 22.79
C MET A 30 -15.78 -2.31 23.69
N PRO A 31 -15.22 -2.18 24.89
CA PRO A 31 -15.55 -1.04 25.75
C PRO A 31 -15.23 0.27 25.02
N ALA A 32 -16.06 1.28 25.25
CA ALA A 32 -15.82 2.60 24.68
C ALA A 32 -14.41 3.09 25.06
N ALA A 33 -13.73 3.69 24.09
CA ALA A 33 -12.39 4.23 24.34
C ALA A 33 -12.43 5.24 25.48
N PRO A 34 -11.42 5.22 26.38
CA PRO A 34 -11.28 6.23 27.41
C PRO A 34 -11.21 7.63 26.77
N ALA A 35 -11.82 8.63 27.40
CA ALA A 35 -11.82 10.00 26.89
C ALA A 35 -10.40 10.56 26.64
N GLN A 36 -9.40 10.07 27.36
CA GLN A 36 -7.99 10.44 27.16
C GLN A 36 -7.35 9.79 25.93
N ALA A 37 -7.93 8.73 25.35
CA ALA A 37 -7.41 8.12 24.13
C ALA A 37 -7.49 9.05 22.92
N ALA A 38 -8.38 10.04 22.93
CA ALA A 38 -8.46 11.09 21.91
C ALA A 38 -7.22 11.99 21.86
N ASN A 39 -6.42 12.03 22.94
CA ASN A 39 -5.20 12.83 23.04
C ASN A 39 -3.93 12.01 22.75
N THR A 40 -4.03 10.70 22.60
CA THR A 40 -2.93 9.88 22.11
C THR A 40 -2.99 9.86 20.59
N LEU A 41 -1.88 10.20 19.94
CA LEU A 41 -1.73 10.38 18.48
C LEU A 41 -1.97 9.12 17.62
N ASP A 42 -2.39 8.01 18.20
CA ASP A 42 -2.79 6.84 17.46
C ASP A 42 -4.26 6.94 17.01
N LEU A 43 -4.49 7.74 15.97
CA LEU A 43 -5.79 7.88 15.32
C LEU A 43 -6.17 6.65 14.47
N SER A 44 -5.30 5.66 14.36
CA SER A 44 -5.55 4.46 13.54
C SER A 44 -6.61 3.54 14.14
N ALA A 45 -6.82 3.58 15.46
CA ALA A 45 -7.80 2.75 16.16
C ALA A 45 -9.23 3.29 16.13
N TYR A 46 -9.43 4.55 15.76
CA TYR A 46 -10.74 5.19 15.74
C TYR A 46 -10.94 5.93 14.42
N PRO A 47 -12.08 5.73 13.74
CA PRO A 47 -12.37 6.48 12.54
C PRO A 47 -12.44 7.97 12.88
N ALA A 48 -11.64 8.77 12.19
CA ALA A 48 -11.75 10.22 12.27
C ALA A 48 -13.17 10.64 11.83
N PRO A 49 -13.76 11.69 12.43
CA PRO A 49 -15.03 12.20 11.98
C PRO A 49 -14.94 12.58 10.49
N PRO A 50 -16.02 12.35 9.72
CA PRO A 50 -16.04 12.68 8.30
C PRO A 50 -15.72 14.16 8.13
N ARG A 51 -14.72 14.46 7.29
CA ARG A 51 -14.27 15.82 7.02
C ARG A 51 -14.82 16.28 5.68
N ASP A 52 -15.35 17.49 5.64
CA ASP A 52 -15.72 18.12 4.38
C ASP A 52 -14.47 18.63 3.66
N TYR A 53 -14.00 17.85 2.69
CA TYR A 53 -12.84 18.20 1.85
C TYR A 53 -13.18 19.24 0.80
N GLY A 54 -14.45 19.40 0.41
CA GLY A 54 -14.90 20.39 -0.59
C GLY A 54 -14.69 21.84 -0.17
N ARG A 55 -14.51 22.10 1.12
CA ARG A 55 -14.22 23.43 1.64
C ARG A 55 -12.81 23.93 1.31
N TYR A 56 -11.89 23.02 1.01
CA TYR A 56 -10.49 23.35 0.72
C TYR A 56 -10.32 23.61 -0.78
N GLN A 57 -9.99 24.83 -1.14
CA GLN A 57 -9.81 25.26 -2.54
C GLN A 57 -8.44 25.88 -2.80
N SER A 58 -7.82 26.41 -1.74
CA SER A 58 -6.53 27.08 -1.84
C SER A 58 -5.48 26.46 -0.92
N TRP A 59 -4.22 26.53 -1.35
CA TRP A 59 -3.11 25.99 -0.59
C TRP A 59 -1.92 26.95 -0.57
N GLY A 60 -1.08 26.79 0.44
CA GLY A 60 0.20 27.49 0.57
C GLY A 60 1.23 26.61 1.23
N TRP A 61 2.51 26.96 1.09
CA TRP A 61 3.59 26.22 1.72
C TRP A 61 3.58 26.43 3.23
N LEU A 62 3.72 25.31 3.97
CA LEU A 62 3.80 25.34 5.42
C LEU A 62 4.93 26.28 5.88
N ASN A 63 4.57 27.28 6.71
CA ASN A 63 5.49 28.32 7.16
C ASN A 63 6.15 29.13 6.03
N GLY A 64 5.55 29.17 4.83
CA GLY A 64 6.10 29.83 3.65
C GLY A 64 7.40 29.21 3.12
N ARG A 65 7.73 27.97 3.52
CA ARG A 65 8.98 27.29 3.15
C ARG A 65 8.74 26.30 2.04
N LEU A 66 9.54 26.42 0.98
CA LEU A 66 9.59 25.42 -0.08
C LEU A 66 10.14 24.08 0.45
N PRO A 67 9.84 22.96 -0.23
CA PRO A 67 10.43 21.67 0.08
C PRO A 67 11.95 21.72 0.08
N ILE A 68 12.58 20.92 0.93
CA ILE A 68 14.04 20.81 0.94
C ILE A 68 14.45 19.98 -0.27
N GLY A 69 15.34 20.54 -1.10
CA GLY A 69 15.94 19.81 -2.22
C GLY A 69 16.91 18.74 -1.74
N SER A 70 17.20 17.79 -2.61
CA SER A 70 18.16 16.71 -2.43
C SER A 70 19.11 16.65 -3.63
N SER A 71 20.09 15.74 -3.58
CA SER A 71 20.93 15.44 -4.75
C SER A 71 20.15 14.82 -5.92
N TRP A 72 18.93 14.37 -5.65
CA TRP A 72 18.06 13.74 -6.64
C TRP A 72 17.12 14.72 -7.35
N ALA A 73 16.56 15.69 -6.64
CA ALA A 73 15.74 16.77 -7.18
C ALA A 73 15.94 18.06 -6.38
N ASP A 74 15.97 19.19 -7.04
CA ASP A 74 16.07 20.48 -6.36
C ASP A 74 14.70 20.94 -5.79
N SER A 75 14.76 21.94 -4.91
CA SER A 75 13.59 22.50 -4.24
C SER A 75 12.53 23.03 -5.23
N ALA A 76 12.97 23.66 -6.32
CA ALA A 76 12.07 24.24 -7.31
C ALA A 76 11.35 23.16 -8.12
N GLN A 77 12.05 22.09 -8.50
CA GLN A 77 11.47 20.94 -9.20
C GLN A 77 10.40 20.23 -8.33
N ILE A 78 10.70 20.04 -7.03
CA ILE A 78 9.72 19.44 -6.12
C ILE A 78 8.50 20.36 -5.98
N ALA A 79 8.72 21.66 -5.79
CA ALA A 79 7.64 22.62 -5.64
C ALA A 79 6.75 22.71 -6.89
N GLU A 80 7.33 22.72 -8.09
CA GLU A 80 6.60 22.70 -9.35
C GLU A 80 5.75 21.41 -9.48
N ALA A 81 6.35 20.27 -9.21
CA ALA A 81 5.66 18.99 -9.33
C ALA A 81 4.50 18.86 -8.31
N VAL A 82 4.67 19.36 -7.08
CA VAL A 82 3.59 19.45 -6.07
C VAL A 82 2.48 20.39 -6.54
N SER A 83 2.84 21.58 -7.04
CA SER A 83 1.86 22.54 -7.55
C SER A 83 1.00 21.95 -8.66
N ASN A 84 1.63 21.28 -9.62
CA ASN A 84 0.93 20.60 -10.72
C ASN A 84 0.02 19.47 -10.24
N ALA A 85 0.47 18.67 -9.26
CA ALA A 85 -0.31 17.57 -8.71
C ALA A 85 -1.55 18.07 -7.94
N LEU A 86 -1.42 19.14 -7.16
CA LEU A 86 -2.52 19.74 -6.42
C LEU A 86 -3.50 20.48 -7.35
N ASP A 87 -3.01 21.13 -8.41
CA ASP A 87 -3.81 21.78 -9.43
C ASP A 87 -4.76 20.79 -10.11
N GLN A 88 -4.28 19.60 -10.43
CA GLN A 88 -5.10 18.51 -10.99
C GLN A 88 -6.20 18.03 -10.03
N ARG A 89 -6.09 18.31 -8.73
CA ARG A 89 -7.10 18.04 -7.71
C ARG A 89 -8.01 19.24 -7.44
N GLY A 90 -7.87 20.32 -8.21
CA GLY A 90 -8.68 21.54 -8.07
C GLY A 90 -8.20 22.48 -6.97
N LEU A 91 -7.05 22.20 -6.35
CA LEU A 91 -6.45 23.05 -5.34
C LEU A 91 -5.56 24.10 -6.01
N ARG A 92 -5.79 25.39 -5.73
CA ARG A 92 -5.05 26.50 -6.32
C ARG A 92 -4.10 27.14 -5.30
N PRO A 93 -2.94 27.66 -5.72
CA PRO A 93 -2.12 28.47 -4.86
C PRO A 93 -2.91 29.65 -4.28
N ALA A 94 -2.77 29.90 -2.97
CA ALA A 94 -3.43 31.01 -2.32
C ALA A 94 -2.90 32.34 -2.85
N GLN A 95 -3.78 33.34 -2.91
CA GLN A 95 -3.39 34.70 -3.25
C GLN A 95 -2.49 35.32 -2.17
N PRO A 96 -1.55 36.20 -2.52
CA PRO A 96 -0.55 36.75 -1.59
C PRO A 96 -1.11 37.34 -0.30
N ASN A 97 -2.33 37.89 -0.33
CA ASN A 97 -2.96 38.56 0.80
C ASN A 97 -4.07 37.75 1.46
N ARG A 98 -4.18 36.46 1.15
CA ARG A 98 -5.22 35.57 1.68
C ARG A 98 -4.59 34.36 2.34
N ALA A 99 -5.03 34.04 3.55
CA ALA A 99 -4.62 32.82 4.21
C ALA A 99 -5.10 31.61 3.39
N PRO A 100 -4.25 30.59 3.14
CA PRO A 100 -4.64 29.39 2.43
C PRO A 100 -5.63 28.57 3.27
N ASP A 101 -6.46 27.78 2.57
CA ASP A 101 -7.32 26.80 3.22
C ASP A 101 -6.52 25.60 3.72
N LEU A 102 -5.40 25.28 3.03
CA LEU A 102 -4.49 24.20 3.36
C LEU A 102 -3.05 24.68 3.40
N TRP A 103 -2.32 24.25 4.40
CA TRP A 103 -0.87 24.27 4.40
C TRP A 103 -0.32 22.97 3.86
N VAL A 104 0.72 23.04 3.05
CA VAL A 104 1.33 21.92 2.35
C VAL A 104 2.80 21.77 2.74
N SER A 105 3.21 20.55 3.07
CA SER A 105 4.62 20.18 3.11
C SER A 105 4.87 18.98 2.20
N ALA A 106 6.02 18.97 1.56
CA ALA A 106 6.51 17.84 0.78
C ALA A 106 7.94 17.52 1.20
N ASP A 107 8.22 16.25 1.36
CA ASP A 107 9.57 15.75 1.62
C ASP A 107 9.92 14.62 0.66
N LEU A 108 11.19 14.54 0.34
CA LEU A 108 11.79 13.54 -0.51
C LEU A 108 12.95 12.90 0.22
N HIS A 109 12.88 11.59 0.44
CA HIS A 109 13.91 10.84 1.15
C HIS A 109 14.15 9.48 0.52
N THR A 110 15.32 8.92 0.76
CA THR A 110 15.67 7.58 0.29
C THR A 110 15.32 6.55 1.35
N GLU A 111 14.65 5.48 0.95
CA GLU A 111 14.39 4.32 1.79
C GLU A 111 14.99 3.06 1.17
N LYS A 112 15.38 2.12 2.02
CA LYS A 112 15.80 0.79 1.63
C LYS A 112 14.62 -0.16 1.75
N ARG A 113 14.33 -0.87 0.66
CA ARG A 113 13.26 -1.85 0.59
C ARG A 113 13.81 -3.22 0.23
N LEU A 114 13.29 -4.25 0.87
CA LEU A 114 13.55 -5.62 0.49
C LEU A 114 12.55 -6.04 -0.59
N ARG A 115 13.05 -6.42 -1.77
CA ARG A 115 12.24 -7.01 -2.84
C ARG A 115 12.60 -8.48 -2.99
N GLN A 116 11.57 -9.31 -3.03
CA GLN A 116 11.71 -10.72 -3.36
C GLN A 116 11.41 -10.91 -4.84
N VAL A 117 12.36 -11.55 -5.53
CA VAL A 117 12.19 -11.98 -6.91
C VAL A 117 12.24 -13.51 -6.91
N GLN A 118 11.22 -14.11 -7.50
CA GLN A 118 11.15 -15.53 -7.71
C GLN A 118 11.71 -15.80 -9.12
N ASP A 119 12.87 -16.40 -9.18
CA ASP A 119 13.47 -16.83 -10.44
C ASP A 119 13.03 -18.28 -10.72
N ASP A 120 12.18 -18.47 -11.70
CA ASP A 120 11.86 -19.79 -12.24
C ASP A 120 13.00 -20.22 -13.18
N TYR A 121 14.01 -20.86 -12.65
CA TYR A 121 15.02 -21.50 -13.49
C TYR A 121 14.41 -22.73 -14.15
N GLY A 122 13.74 -22.53 -15.27
CA GLY A 122 13.47 -23.59 -16.20
C GLY A 122 14.77 -24.05 -16.84
N TYR A 123 15.38 -25.10 -16.34
CA TYR A 123 16.42 -25.82 -17.08
C TYR A 123 15.77 -26.49 -18.29
N GLY A 124 15.51 -25.72 -19.33
CA GLY A 124 14.88 -26.12 -20.55
C GLY A 124 15.61 -25.60 -21.78
N ALA A 125 16.93 -25.75 -21.82
CA ALA A 125 17.69 -25.65 -23.06
C ALA A 125 18.56 -26.89 -23.17
N GLY A 126 17.96 -28.05 -23.29
CA GLY A 126 18.60 -29.23 -23.74
C GLY A 126 19.05 -28.99 -25.17
N TYR A 127 20.34 -28.99 -25.39
CA TYR A 127 20.94 -29.23 -26.68
C TYR A 127 20.38 -30.56 -27.21
N ALA A 128 19.36 -30.50 -28.03
CA ALA A 128 18.93 -31.63 -28.85
C ALA A 128 19.91 -31.71 -30.03
N GLY A 129 21.06 -32.33 -29.76
CA GLY A 129 21.92 -32.85 -30.79
C GLY A 129 21.14 -33.89 -31.60
N VAL A 130 20.95 -33.59 -32.86
CA VAL A 130 20.46 -34.48 -33.89
C VAL A 130 21.44 -35.64 -34.02
N TYR A 131 21.07 -36.84 -33.51
CA TYR A 131 21.47 -38.12 -34.10
C TYR A 131 20.36 -39.14 -33.76
N GLY A 132 19.78 -39.72 -34.78
CA GLY A 132 18.73 -40.66 -34.71
C GLY A 132 19.09 -41.93 -33.96
N ASP A 133 18.10 -42.54 -33.37
CA ASP A 133 17.90 -43.96 -33.64
C ASP A 133 16.43 -44.37 -33.38
N ARG A 134 15.94 -45.22 -34.24
CA ARG A 134 14.66 -45.89 -34.18
C ARG A 134 14.74 -46.95 -33.09
N TYR A 135 13.65 -47.14 -32.41
CA TYR A 135 13.28 -48.12 -31.41
C TYR A 135 13.32 -47.63 -29.95
N SER A 136 12.18 -47.11 -29.52
CA SER A 136 11.64 -47.50 -28.24
C SER A 136 10.17 -47.14 -28.14
N ARG A 137 9.36 -48.09 -28.38
CA ARG A 137 7.97 -48.18 -27.95
C ARG A 137 7.99 -48.57 -26.48
N TYR A 138 7.15 -47.90 -25.68
CA TYR A 138 6.91 -48.11 -24.25
C TYR A 138 7.84 -47.31 -23.32
N GLY A 139 7.25 -46.27 -22.75
CA GLY A 139 7.85 -45.53 -21.67
C GLY A 139 6.99 -44.30 -21.32
N ASN A 140 5.89 -44.51 -20.61
CA ASN A 140 5.05 -43.47 -20.05
C ASN A 140 5.82 -42.81 -18.90
N GLY A 141 6.76 -41.94 -19.25
CA GLY A 141 7.54 -41.16 -18.29
C GLY A 141 6.84 -39.82 -17.99
N TYR A 142 6.01 -39.79 -16.99
CA TYR A 142 5.59 -38.53 -16.35
C TYR A 142 6.82 -37.92 -15.69
N GLY A 143 7.61 -37.19 -16.45
CA GLY A 143 8.64 -36.32 -15.93
C GLY A 143 7.98 -35.12 -15.28
N MET A 144 7.61 -35.23 -14.01
CA MET A 144 7.36 -34.07 -13.16
C MET A 144 8.70 -33.34 -12.99
N TYR A 145 8.94 -32.36 -13.83
CA TYR A 145 9.99 -31.39 -13.59
C TYR A 145 9.52 -30.48 -12.44
N ASN A 146 9.87 -30.87 -11.21
CA ASN A 146 9.77 -29.99 -10.08
C ASN A 146 10.79 -28.85 -10.27
N THR A 147 10.38 -27.77 -10.90
CA THR A 147 11.12 -26.52 -10.84
C THR A 147 11.00 -26.02 -9.40
N VAL A 148 12.10 -26.04 -8.66
CA VAL A 148 12.15 -25.44 -7.33
C VAL A 148 12.32 -23.93 -7.54
N PRO A 149 11.33 -23.11 -7.21
CA PRO A 149 11.45 -21.67 -7.34
C PRO A 149 12.51 -21.18 -6.34
N ILE A 150 13.52 -20.50 -6.86
CA ILE A 150 14.53 -19.86 -6.02
C ILE A 150 14.05 -18.45 -5.72
N VAL A 151 13.70 -18.20 -4.47
CA VAL A 151 13.35 -16.85 -4.00
C VAL A 151 14.63 -16.14 -3.58
N ARG A 152 14.95 -15.04 -4.26
CA ARG A 152 16.06 -14.16 -3.91
C ARG A 152 15.52 -12.87 -3.34
N THR A 153 16.11 -12.42 -2.24
CA THR A 153 15.79 -11.13 -1.63
C THR A 153 16.89 -10.14 -1.95
N TYR A 154 16.52 -9.02 -2.54
CA TYR A 154 17.43 -7.92 -2.87
C TYR A 154 17.03 -6.69 -2.07
N GLU A 155 18.03 -5.98 -1.53
CA GLU A 155 17.87 -4.64 -1.01
C GLU A 155 17.91 -3.66 -2.19
N VAL A 156 16.86 -2.88 -2.35
CA VAL A 156 16.77 -1.82 -3.36
C VAL A 156 16.56 -0.47 -2.69
N GLU A 157 17.25 0.54 -3.17
CA GLU A 157 16.99 1.92 -2.77
C GLU A 157 15.88 2.49 -3.63
N VAL A 158 14.88 3.05 -2.97
CA VAL A 158 13.79 3.78 -3.59
C VAL A 158 13.73 5.20 -3.03
N MET A 159 13.35 6.14 -3.89
CA MET A 159 13.00 7.48 -3.42
C MET A 159 11.54 7.47 -3.02
N VAL A 160 11.23 7.99 -1.85
CA VAL A 160 9.87 8.15 -1.35
C VAL A 160 9.56 9.64 -1.30
N VAL A 161 8.53 10.03 -2.03
CA VAL A 161 7.96 11.36 -1.93
C VAL A 161 6.75 11.30 -1.01
N ARG A 162 6.72 12.17 0.00
CA ARG A 162 5.60 12.30 0.92
C ARG A 162 4.99 13.68 0.80
N LEU A 163 3.67 13.72 0.71
CA LEU A 163 2.88 14.94 0.65
C LEU A 163 1.95 14.99 1.86
N ASN A 164 2.01 16.07 2.63
CA ASN A 164 1.16 16.28 3.80
C ASN A 164 0.37 17.58 3.64
N LEU A 165 -0.90 17.50 3.99
CA LEU A 165 -1.84 18.62 3.99
C LEU A 165 -2.33 18.89 5.41
N TYR A 166 -2.34 20.16 5.81
CA TYR A 166 -2.78 20.61 7.11
C TYR A 166 -3.88 21.66 6.94
N ASP A 167 -4.83 21.70 7.85
CA ASP A 167 -5.88 22.72 7.86
C ASP A 167 -5.27 24.11 8.05
N GLY A 168 -5.63 25.06 7.18
CA GLY A 168 -5.07 26.41 7.17
C GLY A 168 -5.38 27.22 8.41
N LYS A 169 -6.46 26.87 9.15
CA LYS A 169 -6.87 27.60 10.36
C LYS A 169 -6.37 26.94 11.64
N THR A 170 -6.47 25.62 11.74
CA THR A 170 -6.13 24.86 12.95
C THR A 170 -4.70 24.35 12.94
N GLY A 171 -4.09 24.21 11.78
CA GLY A 171 -2.77 23.56 11.62
C GLY A 171 -2.78 22.05 11.82
N GLU A 172 -3.97 21.44 12.00
CA GLU A 172 -4.10 20.01 12.18
C GLU A 172 -3.88 19.27 10.87
N PRO A 173 -3.32 18.04 10.90
CA PRO A 173 -3.18 17.24 9.71
C PRO A 173 -4.56 16.88 9.13
N VAL A 174 -4.71 17.11 7.84
CA VAL A 174 -5.93 16.83 7.07
C VAL A 174 -5.79 15.55 6.29
N TRP A 175 -4.63 15.37 5.68
CA TRP A 175 -4.37 14.27 4.78
C TRP A 175 -2.87 14.09 4.55
N SER A 176 -2.45 12.88 4.31
CA SER A 176 -1.08 12.54 3.98
C SER A 176 -1.06 11.38 3.02
N SER A 177 -0.13 11.41 2.09
CA SER A 177 0.13 10.30 1.18
C SER A 177 1.60 10.24 0.81
N SER A 178 2.03 9.06 0.37
CA SER A 178 3.38 8.86 -0.14
C SER A 178 3.36 8.00 -1.39
N ALA A 179 4.32 8.21 -2.28
CA ALA A 179 4.56 7.36 -3.43
C ALA A 179 6.05 7.08 -3.58
N GLU A 180 6.35 5.89 -4.07
CA GLU A 180 7.71 5.48 -4.38
C GLU A 180 8.04 5.86 -5.83
N THR A 181 9.29 6.26 -6.05
CA THR A 181 9.84 6.51 -7.37
C THR A 181 11.23 5.87 -7.51
N SER A 182 11.70 5.75 -8.74
CA SER A 182 13.04 5.23 -8.98
C SER A 182 14.11 6.18 -8.45
N SER A 183 15.10 5.66 -7.74
CA SER A 183 16.29 6.43 -7.33
C SER A 183 17.28 6.62 -8.48
N LYS A 184 17.13 5.88 -9.59
CA LYS A 184 18.05 5.81 -10.73
C LYS A 184 17.50 6.55 -11.93
N GLY A 185 18.38 6.96 -12.83
CA GLY A 185 18.04 7.57 -14.11
C GLY A 185 18.76 8.90 -14.36
N SER A 186 18.63 9.40 -15.58
CA SER A 186 19.05 10.74 -15.99
C SER A 186 18.24 11.84 -15.29
N LEU A 187 18.67 13.07 -15.36
CA LEU A 187 17.96 14.20 -14.75
C LEU A 187 16.52 14.35 -15.29
N SER A 188 16.31 14.15 -16.58
CA SER A 188 14.98 14.19 -17.18
C SER A 188 14.09 13.05 -16.71
N GLU A 189 14.59 11.82 -16.70
CA GLU A 189 13.85 10.66 -16.20
C GLU A 189 13.47 10.80 -14.72
N ARG A 190 14.36 11.37 -13.89
CA ARG A 190 14.07 11.65 -12.48
C ARG A 190 12.99 12.71 -12.31
N SER A 191 13.03 13.77 -13.13
CA SER A 191 12.01 14.82 -13.14
C SER A 191 10.63 14.27 -13.50
N ASP A 192 10.55 13.42 -14.52
CA ASP A 192 9.30 12.78 -14.95
C ASP A 192 8.79 11.80 -13.89
N ALA A 193 9.69 10.99 -13.32
CA ALA A 193 9.37 10.08 -12.24
C ALA A 193 8.88 10.79 -10.98
N LEU A 194 9.43 11.97 -10.65
CA LEU A 194 8.95 12.82 -9.56
C LEU A 194 7.52 13.30 -9.79
N ARG A 195 7.24 13.84 -10.99
CA ARG A 195 5.90 14.31 -11.37
C ARG A 195 4.88 13.18 -11.32
N GLU A 196 5.21 12.02 -11.87
CA GLU A 196 4.35 10.83 -11.84
C GLU A 196 4.06 10.38 -10.41
N SER A 197 5.08 10.31 -9.57
CA SER A 197 4.95 9.89 -8.17
C SER A 197 4.09 10.85 -7.36
N LEU A 198 4.27 12.17 -7.53
CA LEU A 198 3.45 13.17 -6.88
C LEU A 198 2.00 13.14 -7.37
N ASN A 199 1.78 12.96 -8.67
CA ASN A 199 0.44 12.76 -9.20
C ASN A 199 -0.22 11.51 -8.62
N LYS A 200 0.51 10.40 -8.52
CA LYS A 200 0.03 9.16 -7.91
C LYS A 200 -0.28 9.35 -6.42
N ALA A 201 0.60 10.01 -5.67
CA ALA A 201 0.34 10.33 -4.27
C ALA A 201 -0.94 11.18 -4.13
N ALA A 202 -1.09 12.21 -4.96
CA ALA A 202 -2.25 13.10 -4.91
C ALA A 202 -3.56 12.46 -5.40
N GLN A 203 -3.52 11.33 -6.14
CA GLN A 203 -4.73 10.66 -6.63
C GLN A 203 -5.71 10.26 -5.52
N ALA A 204 -5.20 9.95 -4.34
CA ALA A 204 -6.01 9.59 -3.18
C ALA A 204 -6.68 10.79 -2.48
N TYR A 205 -6.48 12.01 -2.98
CA TYR A 205 -7.13 13.23 -2.46
C TYR A 205 -8.24 13.71 -3.40
N PRO A 206 -9.42 14.08 -2.88
CA PRO A 206 -9.88 13.86 -1.51
C PRO A 206 -10.16 12.38 -1.23
N PRO A 207 -10.01 11.91 0.00
CA PRO A 207 -10.40 10.54 0.36
C PRO A 207 -11.92 10.38 0.23
N HIS A 208 -12.35 9.23 -0.26
CA HIS A 208 -13.77 8.86 -0.48
C HIS A 208 -14.38 8.29 0.78
#